data_11200daa97443ca147eeb2ded175d1a2
#
_entry.id   11200daa97443ca147eeb2ded175d1a2
#
_cell.length_a   1.000
_cell.length_b   1.000
_cell.length_c   1.000
_cell.angle_alpha   90.00
_cell.angle_beta   90.00
_cell.angle_gamma   90.00
#
_symmetry.space_group_name_H-M   'P 1'
#
loop_
_entity.id
_entity.type
_entity.pdbx_description
1 polymer ?
#
loop_
_entity_poly.entity_id
_entity_poly.type
_entity_poly.pdbx_seq_one_letter_code
_entity_poly.pdbx_strand_id
1 'polypeptide(L)'
;MRSGMRAVAAAWVVCGGILLAGIETSAQSMPKDAAARIELYAIPSLTISDKQFLTGDANGKPVTLAGEFRLAQGAGRLPVVVLMHGSSGIGANIEPWVHTFNAMGISTFVIDGFSGRGLTAVGPNQAALGRLNFILDIYRALDILAKHPRVDPERIVLMGFSRGGQAALYASLDRFNKLWNKSGVRFAGYIPFYPDCSTTYAGDTEVGNRPIRIFHGTPDDYNPVASCKAYVARLKDANRDVVLTEYPDSQHGFDAGLLGLSTVTVSANAQTARHCHIKEGEGGVLMNADTQAPFAYQDACIELNPHVGGNPATAEEARKAVVDFLQGLFKLG
;
A
#
# COMPACT_ATOMS: atom_id res chain seq x y z
N MET A 1 79.13 -52.67 -51.65
CA MET A 1 78.14 -53.61 -51.14
C MET A 1 77.27 -52.92 -50.11
N ARG A 2 76.01 -53.08 -50.24
CA ARG A 2 74.87 -52.66 -49.33
C ARG A 2 74.40 -51.21 -49.49
N SER A 3 73.39 -51.18 -50.27
CA SER A 3 72.30 -50.20 -50.47
C SER A 3 71.61 -49.82 -49.14
N GLY A 4 71.41 -48.54 -48.92
CA GLY A 4 70.59 -48.02 -47.86
C GLY A 4 69.50 -47.10 -48.43
N MET A 5 68.31 -47.63 -48.54
CA MET A 5 67.11 -46.87 -48.94
C MET A 5 66.69 -45.90 -47.87
N ARG A 6 66.54 -44.63 -48.17
CA ARG A 6 65.95 -43.62 -47.33
C ARG A 6 64.44 -43.54 -47.62
N ALA A 7 63.66 -43.85 -46.67
CA ALA A 7 62.24 -43.64 -46.70
C ALA A 7 61.89 -42.16 -46.39
N VAL A 8 61.13 -41.57 -47.29
CA VAL A 8 60.55 -40.19 -47.10
C VAL A 8 59.16 -40.37 -46.46
N ALA A 9 59.04 -39.91 -45.24
CA ALA A 9 57.74 -39.88 -44.57
C ALA A 9 57.02 -38.57 -44.95
N ALA A 10 55.89 -38.67 -45.64
CA ALA A 10 54.99 -37.54 -45.91
C ALA A 10 54.11 -37.28 -44.70
N ALA A 11 54.28 -36.14 -44.07
CA ALA A 11 53.38 -35.70 -42.99
C ALA A 11 52.12 -35.03 -43.57
N TRP A 12 50.96 -35.63 -43.32
CA TRP A 12 49.65 -35.03 -43.63
C TRP A 12 49.28 -34.08 -42.47
N VAL A 13 49.22 -32.76 -42.77
CA VAL A 13 48.64 -31.77 -41.85
C VAL A 13 47.14 -31.79 -42.08
N VAL A 14 46.38 -32.33 -41.07
CA VAL A 14 44.94 -32.23 -41.03
C VAL A 14 44.59 -30.92 -40.39
N CYS A 15 44.21 -29.89 -41.18
CA CYS A 15 43.58 -28.68 -40.69
C CYS A 15 42.16 -29.02 -40.21
N GLY A 16 42.03 -29.26 -38.90
CA GLY A 16 40.70 -29.35 -38.24
C GLY A 16 40.08 -27.97 -38.15
N GLY A 17 39.08 -27.67 -38.99
CA GLY A 17 38.27 -26.49 -38.86
C GLY A 17 37.40 -26.59 -37.62
N ILE A 18 37.68 -25.77 -36.59
CA ILE A 18 36.80 -25.61 -35.44
C ILE A 18 35.59 -24.77 -35.90
N LEU A 19 34.47 -25.39 -36.15
CA LEU A 19 33.19 -24.71 -36.28
C LEU A 19 32.81 -24.13 -34.89
N LEU A 20 33.06 -22.84 -34.69
CA LEU A 20 32.46 -22.09 -33.60
C LEU A 20 30.93 -22.02 -33.87
N ALA A 21 30.20 -22.96 -33.33
CA ALA A 21 28.75 -22.82 -33.18
C ALA A 21 28.50 -21.62 -32.29
N GLY A 22 28.01 -20.54 -32.88
CA GLY A 22 27.56 -19.36 -32.11
C GLY A 22 26.46 -19.81 -31.19
N ILE A 23 26.70 -19.78 -29.88
CA ILE A 23 25.68 -19.89 -28.87
C ILE A 23 24.88 -18.58 -28.96
N GLU A 24 23.79 -18.58 -29.73
CA GLU A 24 22.78 -17.53 -29.61
C GLU A 24 22.19 -17.64 -28.20
N THR A 25 22.71 -16.84 -27.27
CA THR A 25 22.04 -16.61 -26.00
C THR A 25 20.74 -15.88 -26.30
N SER A 26 19.65 -16.64 -26.47
CA SER A 26 18.31 -16.10 -26.43
C SER A 26 18.17 -15.33 -25.13
N ALA A 27 18.18 -14.02 -25.19
CA ALA A 27 17.89 -13.17 -24.05
C ALA A 27 16.46 -13.49 -23.64
N GLN A 28 16.31 -14.25 -22.55
CA GLN A 28 15.01 -14.60 -22.00
C GLN A 28 14.35 -13.29 -21.57
N SER A 29 13.24 -12.92 -22.21
CA SER A 29 12.49 -11.73 -21.86
C SER A 29 12.02 -11.86 -20.40
N MET A 30 12.27 -10.83 -19.58
CA MET A 30 11.78 -10.83 -18.21
C MET A 30 10.25 -10.96 -18.19
N PRO A 31 9.68 -11.71 -17.23
CA PRO A 31 8.22 -11.75 -17.01
C PRO A 31 7.66 -10.33 -16.88
N LYS A 32 6.47 -10.08 -17.43
CA LYS A 32 5.86 -8.73 -17.42
C LYS A 32 5.59 -8.20 -16.02
N ASP A 33 5.34 -9.08 -15.06
CA ASP A 33 5.10 -8.78 -13.65
C ASP A 33 6.39 -8.58 -12.83
N ALA A 34 7.56 -8.85 -13.43
CA ALA A 34 8.84 -8.56 -12.78
C ALA A 34 9.20 -7.08 -12.89
N ALA A 35 9.67 -6.52 -11.78
CA ALA A 35 10.20 -5.17 -11.76
C ALA A 35 11.48 -5.06 -12.61
N ALA A 36 11.61 -3.99 -13.38
CA ALA A 36 12.84 -3.69 -14.12
C ALA A 36 14.00 -3.37 -13.17
N ARG A 37 13.69 -2.79 -12.00
CA ARG A 37 14.65 -2.44 -10.96
C ARG A 37 13.97 -2.30 -9.61
N ILE A 38 14.66 -2.67 -8.53
CA ILE A 38 14.24 -2.44 -7.15
C ILE A 38 15.18 -1.41 -6.53
N GLU A 39 14.62 -0.42 -5.87
CA GLU A 39 15.34 0.65 -5.18
C GLU A 39 14.84 0.75 -3.73
N LEU A 40 15.75 0.93 -2.79
CA LEU A 40 15.42 1.12 -1.38
C LEU A 40 15.63 2.59 -0.99
N TYR A 41 14.66 3.14 -0.29
CA TYR A 41 14.66 4.53 0.13
C TYR A 41 14.59 4.67 1.64
N ALA A 42 15.42 5.53 2.18
CA ALA A 42 15.23 6.07 3.52
C ALA A 42 14.18 7.18 3.45
N ILE A 43 13.14 7.08 4.29
CA ILE A 43 12.05 8.05 4.37
C ILE A 43 12.19 8.81 5.72
N PRO A 44 12.74 10.02 5.74
CA PRO A 44 12.78 10.84 6.96
C PRO A 44 11.36 11.22 7.38
N SER A 45 10.96 10.81 8.58
CA SER A 45 9.62 11.06 9.12
C SER A 45 9.69 11.42 10.62
N LEU A 46 8.53 11.50 11.26
CA LEU A 46 8.39 11.76 12.67
C LEU A 46 7.45 10.75 13.32
N THR A 47 7.67 10.40 14.56
CA THR A 47 6.65 9.78 15.40
C THR A 47 6.00 10.89 16.22
N ILE A 48 4.71 11.13 15.98
CA ILE A 48 3.90 12.19 16.60
C ILE A 48 2.60 11.60 17.16
N SER A 49 2.00 12.28 18.13
CA SER A 49 0.66 11.97 18.61
C SER A 49 -0.40 12.42 17.60
N ASP A 50 -1.61 11.85 17.70
CA ASP A 50 -2.73 12.30 16.87
C ASP A 50 -3.05 13.78 17.07
N LYS A 51 -2.94 14.27 18.32
CA LYS A 51 -3.09 15.71 18.63
C LYS A 51 -2.07 16.57 17.87
N GLN A 52 -0.80 16.17 17.89
CA GLN A 52 0.25 16.89 17.13
C GLN A 52 -0.03 16.88 15.64
N PHE A 53 -0.45 15.72 15.10
CA PHE A 53 -0.84 15.62 13.69
C PHE A 53 -1.99 16.59 13.35
N LEU A 54 -3.06 16.59 14.15
CA LEU A 54 -4.27 17.37 13.90
C LEU A 54 -4.05 18.88 14.05
N THR A 55 -3.08 19.30 14.88
CA THR A 55 -2.72 20.71 15.09
C THR A 55 -1.58 21.19 14.20
N GLY A 56 -0.93 20.31 13.42
CA GLY A 56 0.24 20.67 12.62
C GLY A 56 1.53 20.83 13.43
N ASP A 57 1.56 20.32 14.66
CA ASP A 57 2.74 20.39 15.53
C ASP A 57 3.77 19.31 15.10
N ALA A 58 4.88 19.76 14.52
CA ALA A 58 5.97 18.91 14.03
C ALA A 58 7.03 18.58 15.10
N ASN A 59 6.78 18.89 16.38
CA ASN A 59 7.72 18.59 17.49
C ASN A 59 7.63 17.11 17.90
N GLY A 60 7.85 16.20 16.94
CA GLY A 60 7.85 14.75 17.15
C GLY A 60 9.24 14.16 17.25
N LYS A 61 9.29 12.87 17.60
CA LYS A 61 10.56 12.11 17.59
C LYS A 61 10.95 11.83 16.14
N PRO A 62 12.12 12.26 15.66
CA PRO A 62 12.62 11.92 14.33
C PRO A 62 12.78 10.40 14.16
N VAL A 63 12.41 9.92 12.98
CA VAL A 63 12.54 8.51 12.59
C VAL A 63 12.92 8.42 11.11
N THR A 64 13.68 7.40 10.75
CA THR A 64 13.91 7.01 9.35
C THR A 64 13.18 5.71 9.08
N LEU A 65 12.25 5.75 8.14
CA LEU A 65 11.49 4.59 7.69
C LEU A 65 12.11 4.04 6.40
N ALA A 66 11.68 2.84 6.00
CA ALA A 66 12.07 2.23 4.76
C ALA A 66 10.95 2.31 3.72
N GLY A 67 11.33 2.56 2.46
CA GLY A 67 10.46 2.43 1.30
C GLY A 67 11.11 1.56 0.25
N GLU A 68 10.37 0.63 -0.33
CA GLU A 68 10.81 -0.20 -1.44
C GLU A 68 10.08 0.25 -2.71
N PHE A 69 10.84 0.74 -3.68
CA PHE A 69 10.34 1.11 -5.00
C PHE A 69 10.65 0.02 -6.01
N ARG A 70 9.61 -0.58 -6.58
CA ARG A 70 9.72 -1.53 -7.70
C ARG A 70 9.31 -0.84 -8.99
N LEU A 71 10.31 -0.41 -9.74
CA LEU A 71 10.10 0.23 -11.04
C LEU A 71 9.58 -0.80 -12.04
N ALA A 72 8.41 -0.57 -12.59
CA ALA A 72 7.84 -1.43 -13.63
C ALA A 72 8.66 -1.34 -14.93
N GLN A 73 8.47 -2.32 -15.81
CA GLN A 73 9.03 -2.29 -17.15
C GLN A 73 8.34 -1.20 -17.99
N GLY A 74 9.09 -0.53 -18.83
CA GLY A 74 8.59 0.54 -19.68
C GLY A 74 9.58 1.68 -19.84
N ALA A 75 9.28 2.60 -20.74
CA ALA A 75 10.10 3.77 -21.00
C ALA A 75 9.48 5.04 -20.38
N GLY A 76 10.27 6.09 -20.21
CA GLY A 76 9.81 7.38 -19.72
C GLY A 76 9.38 7.37 -18.24
N ARG A 77 8.44 8.25 -17.90
CA ARG A 77 7.84 8.35 -16.56
C ARG A 77 6.63 7.42 -16.48
N LEU A 78 6.59 6.62 -15.42
CA LEU A 78 5.56 5.60 -15.19
C LEU A 78 4.64 5.99 -14.03
N PRO A 79 3.38 5.52 -14.04
CA PRO A 79 2.49 5.64 -12.90
C PRO A 79 2.99 4.81 -11.72
N VAL A 80 2.55 5.18 -10.51
CA VAL A 80 2.93 4.51 -9.26
C VAL A 80 1.71 4.25 -8.39
N VAL A 81 1.65 3.07 -7.78
CA VAL A 81 0.79 2.81 -6.62
C VAL A 81 1.66 2.77 -5.36
N VAL A 82 1.37 3.66 -4.41
CA VAL A 82 1.94 3.64 -3.06
C VAL A 82 1.11 2.68 -2.22
N LEU A 83 1.77 1.74 -1.56
CA LEU A 83 1.16 0.68 -0.74
C LEU A 83 1.49 0.90 0.73
N MET A 84 0.44 1.00 1.58
CA MET A 84 0.56 1.17 3.03
C MET A 84 -0.07 -0.01 3.76
N HIS A 85 0.72 -0.69 4.57
CA HIS A 85 0.34 -1.90 5.30
C HIS A 85 -0.62 -1.62 6.47
N GLY A 86 -1.21 -2.69 7.04
CA GLY A 86 -2.07 -2.65 8.22
C GLY A 86 -1.32 -2.72 9.56
N SER A 87 -2.08 -2.99 10.63
CA SER A 87 -1.56 -3.08 12.01
C SER A 87 -0.60 -4.25 12.27
N SER A 88 -0.52 -5.20 11.34
CA SER A 88 0.39 -6.36 11.41
C SER A 88 1.73 -6.15 10.70
N GLY A 89 2.00 -4.95 10.17
CA GLY A 89 3.18 -4.70 9.35
C GLY A 89 2.97 -5.11 7.88
N ILE A 90 4.06 -5.17 7.12
CA ILE A 90 4.03 -5.62 5.72
C ILE A 90 3.67 -7.11 5.70
N GLY A 91 2.48 -7.42 5.17
CA GLY A 91 1.97 -8.77 5.04
C GLY A 91 2.25 -9.37 3.67
N ALA A 92 2.09 -10.70 3.59
CA ALA A 92 2.29 -11.44 2.34
C ALA A 92 1.29 -11.03 1.23
N ASN A 93 0.15 -10.44 1.58
CA ASN A 93 -0.83 -9.89 0.63
C ASN A 93 -0.28 -8.77 -0.26
N ILE A 94 0.82 -8.12 0.13
CA ILE A 94 1.45 -7.04 -0.66
C ILE A 94 2.01 -7.56 -1.99
N GLU A 95 2.64 -8.75 -1.99
CA GLU A 95 3.28 -9.30 -3.20
C GLU A 95 2.32 -9.52 -4.38
N PRO A 96 1.15 -10.16 -4.22
CA PRO A 96 0.19 -10.28 -5.32
C PRO A 96 -0.22 -8.93 -5.93
N TRP A 97 -0.37 -7.89 -5.11
CA TRP A 97 -0.67 -6.54 -5.59
C TRP A 97 0.49 -5.93 -6.37
N VAL A 98 1.73 -6.08 -5.87
CA VAL A 98 2.94 -5.63 -6.57
C VAL A 98 3.06 -6.28 -7.94
N HIS A 99 2.91 -7.61 -8.03
CA HIS A 99 2.92 -8.35 -9.29
C HIS A 99 1.81 -7.87 -10.23
N THR A 100 0.59 -7.70 -9.72
CA THR A 100 -0.55 -7.19 -10.50
C THR A 100 -0.21 -5.83 -11.13
N PHE A 101 0.31 -4.88 -10.35
CA PHE A 101 0.59 -3.53 -10.85
C PHE A 101 1.79 -3.51 -11.80
N ASN A 102 2.85 -4.25 -11.50
CA ASN A 102 4.02 -4.33 -12.39
C ASN A 102 3.65 -4.94 -13.76
N ALA A 103 2.77 -5.96 -13.79
CA ALA A 103 2.25 -6.52 -15.04
C ALA A 103 1.48 -5.50 -15.91
N MET A 104 0.89 -4.47 -15.27
CA MET A 104 0.20 -3.36 -15.94
C MET A 104 1.15 -2.22 -16.36
N GLY A 105 2.46 -2.32 -16.11
CA GLY A 105 3.41 -1.21 -16.31
C GLY A 105 3.31 -0.10 -15.25
N ILE A 106 2.71 -0.40 -14.11
CA ILE A 106 2.58 0.51 -12.96
C ILE A 106 3.64 0.13 -11.94
N SER A 107 4.49 1.08 -11.55
CA SER A 107 5.48 0.89 -10.48
C SER A 107 4.80 0.86 -9.11
N THR A 108 5.46 0.29 -8.11
CA THR A 108 4.94 0.23 -6.75
C THR A 108 5.93 0.83 -5.75
N PHE A 109 5.42 1.46 -4.70
CA PHE A 109 6.21 1.96 -3.59
C PHE A 109 5.61 1.46 -2.27
N VAL A 110 6.26 0.47 -1.66
CA VAL A 110 5.83 -0.13 -0.40
C VAL A 110 6.50 0.61 0.76
N ILE A 111 5.71 1.10 1.71
CA ILE A 111 6.20 1.82 2.89
C ILE A 111 6.21 0.87 4.08
N ASP A 112 7.35 0.73 4.77
CA ASP A 112 7.44 0.13 6.09
C ASP A 112 7.32 1.22 7.16
N GLY A 113 6.13 1.37 7.71
CA GLY A 113 5.83 2.35 8.75
C GLY A 113 6.26 1.92 10.15
N PHE A 114 6.79 0.71 10.36
CA PHE A 114 7.06 0.14 11.66
C PHE A 114 8.54 -0.07 12.00
N SER A 115 9.30 -0.73 11.15
CA SER A 115 10.67 -1.18 11.50
C SER A 115 11.58 -0.04 11.95
N GLY A 116 11.53 1.12 11.30
CA GLY A 116 12.29 2.31 11.71
C GLY A 116 11.88 2.88 13.08
N ARG A 117 10.70 2.49 13.58
CA ARG A 117 10.20 2.83 14.93
C ARG A 117 10.50 1.76 15.98
N GLY A 118 11.13 0.64 15.58
CA GLY A 118 11.33 -0.52 16.44
C GLY A 118 10.04 -1.31 16.71
N LEU A 119 9.05 -1.15 15.81
CA LEU A 119 7.78 -1.87 15.86
C LEU A 119 7.76 -2.96 14.78
N THR A 120 7.02 -4.04 15.03
CA THR A 120 6.71 -5.07 14.02
C THR A 120 5.20 -5.16 13.77
N ALA A 121 4.41 -4.90 14.79
CA ALA A 121 2.96 -4.88 14.75
C ALA A 121 2.41 -3.99 15.88
N VAL A 122 1.17 -3.51 15.72
CA VAL A 122 0.45 -2.76 16.78
C VAL A 122 -0.94 -3.34 17.07
N GLY A 123 -1.32 -4.47 16.48
CA GLY A 123 -2.63 -5.08 16.67
C GLY A 123 -3.03 -5.22 18.15
N PRO A 124 -2.20 -5.82 19.02
CA PRO A 124 -2.49 -5.97 20.45
C PRO A 124 -2.36 -4.66 21.26
N ASN A 125 -1.72 -3.64 20.70
CA ASN A 125 -1.55 -2.32 21.34
C ASN A 125 -1.58 -1.22 20.28
N GLN A 126 -2.78 -0.87 19.84
CA GLN A 126 -2.98 0.15 18.80
C GLN A 126 -2.45 1.53 19.21
N ALA A 127 -2.36 1.80 20.52
CA ALA A 127 -1.82 3.04 21.07
C ALA A 127 -0.29 3.18 20.90
N ALA A 128 0.43 2.11 20.57
CA ALA A 128 1.89 2.14 20.38
C ALA A 128 2.32 3.09 19.24
N LEU A 129 1.41 3.42 18.33
CA LEU A 129 1.61 4.42 17.28
C LEU A 129 0.31 5.21 17.06
N GLY A 130 0.37 6.53 17.07
CA GLY A 130 -0.79 7.39 16.78
C GLY A 130 -1.45 7.00 15.45
N ARG A 131 -2.79 7.07 15.39
CA ARG A 131 -3.61 6.61 14.26
C ARG A 131 -3.25 7.30 12.94
N LEU A 132 -2.80 8.56 13.03
CA LEU A 132 -2.54 9.43 11.87
C LEU A 132 -1.08 9.43 11.40
N ASN A 133 -0.16 8.74 12.11
CA ASN A 133 1.26 8.72 11.71
C ASN A 133 1.49 8.21 10.29
N PHE A 134 0.73 7.19 9.86
CA PHE A 134 0.86 6.66 8.50
C PHE A 134 0.53 7.69 7.42
N ILE A 135 -0.34 8.65 7.69
CA ILE A 135 -0.65 9.75 6.74
C ILE A 135 0.57 10.65 6.55
N LEU A 136 1.27 10.97 7.65
CA LEU A 136 2.52 11.73 7.58
C LEU A 136 3.58 10.96 6.76
N ASP A 137 3.76 9.67 7.05
CA ASP A 137 4.73 8.81 6.38
C ASP A 137 4.44 8.71 4.86
N ILE A 138 3.17 8.60 4.50
CA ILE A 138 2.69 8.59 3.12
C ILE A 138 3.04 9.90 2.40
N TYR A 139 2.84 11.05 3.03
CA TYR A 139 3.21 12.34 2.43
C TYR A 139 4.73 12.51 2.30
N ARG A 140 5.53 11.94 3.22
CA ARG A 140 6.99 11.91 3.10
C ARG A 140 7.44 11.03 1.93
N ALA A 141 6.81 9.88 1.74
CA ALA A 141 7.05 9.03 0.56
C ALA A 141 6.63 9.74 -0.74
N LEU A 142 5.51 10.45 -0.74
CA LEU A 142 5.08 11.23 -1.90
C LEU A 142 6.09 12.30 -2.29
N ASP A 143 6.75 12.96 -1.32
CA ASP A 143 7.80 13.95 -1.59
C ASP A 143 9.02 13.32 -2.27
N ILE A 144 9.37 12.08 -1.95
CA ILE A 144 10.45 11.32 -2.63
C ILE A 144 10.02 10.98 -4.06
N LEU A 145 8.81 10.44 -4.23
CA LEU A 145 8.30 10.02 -5.53
C LEU A 145 8.10 11.18 -6.50
N ALA A 146 7.65 12.34 -6.01
CA ALA A 146 7.46 13.55 -6.83
C ALA A 146 8.76 14.04 -7.51
N LYS A 147 9.91 13.73 -6.91
CA LYS A 147 11.24 14.10 -7.40
C LYS A 147 11.92 12.99 -8.23
N HIS A 148 11.33 11.79 -8.27
CA HIS A 148 11.95 10.64 -8.92
C HIS A 148 11.86 10.76 -10.45
N PRO A 149 12.97 10.61 -11.21
CA PRO A 149 13.00 10.89 -12.65
C PRO A 149 12.14 9.95 -13.50
N ARG A 150 11.83 8.76 -12.99
CA ARG A 150 11.01 7.74 -13.66
C ARG A 150 9.55 7.72 -13.19
N VAL A 151 9.15 8.59 -12.27
CA VAL A 151 7.77 8.69 -11.77
C VAL A 151 7.02 9.80 -12.49
N ASP A 152 5.79 9.51 -12.89
CA ASP A 152 4.85 10.52 -13.34
C ASP A 152 4.08 11.08 -12.12
N PRO A 153 4.35 12.33 -11.71
CA PRO A 153 3.78 12.89 -10.49
C PRO A 153 2.26 13.10 -10.57
N GLU A 154 1.68 13.15 -11.77
CA GLU A 154 0.23 13.26 -11.96
C GLU A 154 -0.49 11.90 -11.91
N ARG A 155 0.26 10.78 -11.90
CA ARG A 155 -0.26 9.42 -11.90
C ARG A 155 0.27 8.61 -10.71
N ILE A 156 0.16 9.16 -9.50
CA ILE A 156 0.46 8.47 -8.24
C ILE A 156 -0.86 8.20 -7.52
N VAL A 157 -1.17 6.94 -7.23
CA VAL A 157 -2.35 6.49 -6.48
C VAL A 157 -1.90 5.95 -5.12
N LEU A 158 -2.71 6.16 -4.10
CA LEU A 158 -2.48 5.63 -2.77
C LEU A 158 -3.44 4.46 -2.50
N MET A 159 -2.88 3.32 -2.16
CA MET A 159 -3.62 2.13 -1.70
C MET A 159 -3.14 1.74 -0.31
N GLY A 160 -4.06 1.31 0.54
CA GLY A 160 -3.71 0.89 1.90
C GLY A 160 -4.68 -0.13 2.46
N PHE A 161 -4.24 -0.87 3.48
CA PHE A 161 -4.94 -2.01 4.05
C PHE A 161 -5.20 -1.78 5.54
N SER A 162 -6.44 -1.97 6.02
CA SER A 162 -6.80 -1.84 7.43
C SER A 162 -6.39 -0.46 7.98
N ARG A 163 -5.47 -0.38 8.93
CA ARG A 163 -4.86 0.88 9.41
C ARG A 163 -4.24 1.70 8.26
N GLY A 164 -3.58 1.04 7.30
CA GLY A 164 -3.11 1.68 6.07
C GLY A 164 -4.25 2.12 5.16
N GLY A 165 -5.35 1.36 5.14
CA GLY A 165 -6.59 1.73 4.46
C GLY A 165 -7.22 2.98 5.07
N GLN A 166 -7.27 3.07 6.41
CA GLN A 166 -7.65 4.28 7.13
C GLN A 166 -6.76 5.47 6.73
N ALA A 167 -5.44 5.27 6.70
CA ALA A 167 -4.52 6.30 6.29
C ALA A 167 -4.71 6.72 4.83
N ALA A 168 -4.96 5.77 3.92
CA ALA A 168 -5.25 6.05 2.53
C ALA A 168 -6.54 6.86 2.37
N LEU A 169 -7.59 6.51 3.13
CA LEU A 169 -8.87 7.22 3.11
C LEU A 169 -8.70 8.68 3.56
N TYR A 170 -8.12 8.89 4.72
CA TYR A 170 -8.02 10.23 5.31
C TYR A 170 -6.86 11.07 4.76
N ALA A 171 -5.87 10.50 4.06
CA ALA A 171 -4.92 11.27 3.27
C ALA A 171 -5.58 12.06 2.13
N SER A 172 -6.84 11.81 1.82
CA SER A 172 -7.63 12.59 0.86
C SER A 172 -8.08 13.95 1.40
N LEU A 173 -8.07 14.16 2.73
CA LEU A 173 -8.54 15.40 3.34
C LEU A 173 -7.66 16.59 2.98
N ASP A 174 -8.28 17.65 2.49
CA ASP A 174 -7.59 18.88 2.09
C ASP A 174 -6.81 19.52 3.24
N ARG A 175 -7.36 19.46 4.46
CA ARG A 175 -6.68 19.97 5.66
C ARG A 175 -5.38 19.21 5.96
N PHE A 176 -5.40 17.88 5.91
CA PHE A 176 -4.21 17.06 6.18
C PHE A 176 -3.16 17.25 5.09
N ASN A 177 -3.61 17.33 3.84
CA ASN A 177 -2.73 17.65 2.71
C ASN A 177 -2.06 19.02 2.89
N LYS A 178 -2.81 20.04 3.28
CA LYS A 178 -2.28 21.39 3.56
C LYS A 178 -1.24 21.40 4.68
N LEU A 179 -1.50 20.68 5.78
CA LEU A 179 -0.62 20.66 6.95
C LEU A 179 0.70 19.92 6.67
N TRP A 180 0.63 18.76 6.01
CA TRP A 180 1.73 17.81 6.03
C TRP A 180 2.35 17.49 4.67
N ASN A 181 1.62 17.64 3.58
CA ASN A 181 2.17 17.38 2.25
C ASN A 181 3.04 18.57 1.78
N LYS A 182 4.32 18.32 1.61
CA LYS A 182 5.31 19.31 1.14
C LYS A 182 5.77 19.06 -0.31
N SER A 183 5.28 17.97 -0.94
CA SER A 183 5.72 17.56 -2.28
C SER A 183 5.26 18.48 -3.43
N GLY A 184 4.20 19.27 -3.19
CA GLY A 184 3.51 20.02 -4.25
C GLY A 184 2.61 19.17 -5.16
N VAL A 185 2.58 17.84 -4.93
CA VAL A 185 1.82 16.86 -5.72
C VAL A 185 0.67 16.31 -4.87
N ARG A 186 -0.43 15.92 -5.52
CA ARG A 186 -1.54 15.20 -4.89
C ARG A 186 -1.69 13.82 -5.50
N PHE A 187 -2.16 12.87 -4.71
CA PHE A 187 -2.54 11.56 -5.24
C PHE A 187 -3.64 11.71 -6.30
N ALA A 188 -3.52 10.95 -7.38
CA ALA A 188 -4.52 10.90 -8.46
C ALA A 188 -5.80 10.16 -8.04
N GLY A 189 -5.72 9.31 -7.03
CA GLY A 189 -6.84 8.55 -6.47
C GLY A 189 -6.45 7.80 -5.20
N TYR A 190 -7.45 7.27 -4.50
CA TYR A 190 -7.30 6.58 -3.22
C TYR A 190 -8.04 5.24 -3.25
N ILE A 191 -7.40 4.18 -2.77
CA ILE A 191 -7.90 2.81 -2.76
C ILE A 191 -7.79 2.24 -1.34
N PRO A 192 -8.69 2.61 -0.42
CA PRO A 192 -8.74 2.05 0.93
C PRO A 192 -9.36 0.65 0.93
N PHE A 193 -8.64 -0.35 1.47
CA PHE A 193 -9.15 -1.68 1.75
C PHE A 193 -9.52 -1.81 3.22
N TYR A 194 -10.75 -2.19 3.50
CA TYR A 194 -11.34 -2.40 4.83
C TYR A 194 -10.83 -1.39 5.88
N PRO A 195 -10.96 -0.08 5.58
CA PRO A 195 -10.49 0.97 6.47
C PRO A 195 -11.33 1.03 7.76
N ASP A 196 -10.74 1.56 8.83
CA ASP A 196 -11.52 2.03 9.97
C ASP A 196 -12.06 3.45 9.67
N CYS A 197 -13.38 3.58 9.59
CA CYS A 197 -14.10 4.84 9.36
C CYS A 197 -14.80 5.37 10.63
N SER A 198 -14.45 4.87 11.82
CA SER A 198 -15.11 5.20 13.09
C SER A 198 -14.84 6.62 13.59
N THR A 199 -13.88 7.33 12.99
CA THR A 199 -13.49 8.67 13.44
C THR A 199 -14.04 9.74 12.51
N THR A 200 -14.73 10.73 13.09
CA THR A 200 -15.17 11.94 12.41
C THR A 200 -14.17 13.07 12.67
N TYR A 201 -13.49 13.54 11.63
CA TYR A 201 -12.55 14.66 11.71
C TYR A 201 -13.24 15.97 11.34
N ALA A 202 -12.71 17.09 11.84
CA ALA A 202 -13.18 18.41 11.42
C ALA A 202 -12.93 18.61 9.91
N GLY A 203 -13.99 18.93 9.17
CA GLY A 203 -13.92 19.10 7.73
C GLY A 203 -13.72 17.78 6.96
N ASP A 204 -14.18 16.64 7.48
CA ASP A 204 -13.93 15.32 6.89
C ASP A 204 -14.60 15.11 5.52
N THR A 205 -15.49 15.99 5.10
CA THR A 205 -16.06 16.03 3.73
C THR A 205 -15.29 16.95 2.77
N GLU A 206 -14.33 17.71 3.29
CA GLU A 206 -13.43 18.54 2.46
C GLU A 206 -12.28 17.68 1.94
N VAL A 207 -12.58 16.80 1.02
CA VAL A 207 -11.61 15.98 0.29
C VAL A 207 -11.32 16.60 -1.07
N GLY A 208 -10.10 16.41 -1.57
CA GLY A 208 -9.74 16.84 -2.91
C GLY A 208 -10.65 16.21 -3.97
N ASN A 209 -10.78 16.87 -5.13
CA ASN A 209 -11.57 16.35 -6.25
C ASN A 209 -10.82 15.17 -6.94
N ARG A 210 -10.63 14.08 -6.21
CA ARG A 210 -9.96 12.85 -6.65
C ARG A 210 -10.80 11.64 -6.27
N PRO A 211 -10.89 10.61 -7.11
CA PRO A 211 -11.73 9.44 -6.85
C PRO A 211 -11.24 8.65 -5.63
N ILE A 212 -12.20 8.20 -4.81
CA ILE A 212 -11.99 7.30 -3.67
C ILE A 212 -12.76 6.01 -3.94
N ARG A 213 -12.08 4.87 -3.88
CA ARG A 213 -12.66 3.54 -4.14
C ARG A 213 -12.38 2.65 -2.94
N ILE A 214 -13.40 2.46 -2.10
CA ILE A 214 -13.33 1.70 -0.86
C ILE A 214 -13.80 0.27 -1.12
N PHE A 215 -13.04 -0.72 -0.65
CA PHE A 215 -13.35 -2.13 -0.75
C PHE A 215 -13.50 -2.73 0.65
N HIS A 216 -14.65 -3.32 0.96
CA HIS A 216 -14.97 -3.70 2.34
C HIS A 216 -15.78 -4.98 2.43
N GLY A 217 -15.44 -5.87 3.37
CA GLY A 217 -16.24 -7.02 3.69
C GLY A 217 -17.43 -6.63 4.57
N THR A 218 -18.64 -7.13 4.26
CA THR A 218 -19.83 -6.78 5.05
C THR A 218 -19.80 -7.36 6.47
N PRO A 219 -19.39 -8.62 6.71
CA PRO A 219 -19.30 -9.19 8.05
C PRO A 219 -18.01 -8.84 8.80
N ASP A 220 -17.21 -7.88 8.29
CA ASP A 220 -15.99 -7.43 8.95
C ASP A 220 -16.31 -6.88 10.35
N ASP A 221 -15.88 -7.61 11.39
CA ASP A 221 -16.03 -7.24 12.78
C ASP A 221 -14.77 -6.63 13.40
N TYR A 222 -13.70 -6.48 12.59
CA TYR A 222 -12.55 -5.69 12.99
C TYR A 222 -12.80 -4.20 12.75
N ASN A 223 -13.23 -3.84 11.56
CA ASN A 223 -13.65 -2.50 11.18
C ASN A 223 -15.03 -2.58 10.54
N PRO A 224 -16.14 -2.42 11.30
CA PRO A 224 -17.47 -2.59 10.75
C PRO A 224 -17.76 -1.65 9.57
N VAL A 225 -18.30 -2.22 8.49
CA VAL A 225 -18.62 -1.47 7.27
C VAL A 225 -19.66 -0.34 7.51
N ALA A 226 -20.45 -0.44 8.57
CA ALA A 226 -21.47 0.56 8.91
C ALA A 226 -20.89 1.97 9.09
N SER A 227 -19.73 2.10 9.72
CA SER A 227 -19.03 3.40 9.87
C SER A 227 -18.60 3.97 8.53
N CYS A 228 -18.11 3.12 7.62
CA CYS A 228 -17.74 3.54 6.27
C CYS A 228 -18.97 3.94 5.43
N LYS A 229 -20.09 3.23 5.56
CA LYS A 229 -21.37 3.62 4.93
C LYS A 229 -21.79 5.03 5.35
N ALA A 230 -21.75 5.30 6.65
CA ALA A 230 -22.09 6.62 7.18
C ALA A 230 -21.15 7.72 6.66
N TYR A 231 -19.85 7.45 6.59
CA TYR A 231 -18.89 8.42 6.05
C TYR A 231 -19.07 8.63 4.54
N VAL A 232 -19.25 7.55 3.77
CA VAL A 232 -19.51 7.62 2.33
C VAL A 232 -20.80 8.38 2.02
N ALA A 233 -21.85 8.24 2.83
CA ALA A 233 -23.07 9.03 2.68
C ALA A 233 -22.77 10.53 2.79
N ARG A 234 -22.04 10.97 3.83
CA ARG A 234 -21.63 12.37 3.99
C ARG A 234 -20.77 12.88 2.82
N LEU A 235 -19.86 12.06 2.31
CA LEU A 235 -19.04 12.41 1.14
C LEU A 235 -19.90 12.57 -0.13
N LYS A 236 -20.88 11.69 -0.34
CA LYS A 236 -21.81 11.78 -1.47
C LYS A 236 -22.70 13.02 -1.37
N ASP A 237 -23.22 13.33 -0.19
CA ASP A 237 -24.00 14.55 0.07
C ASP A 237 -23.17 15.82 -0.22
N ALA A 238 -21.86 15.75 -0.02
CA ALA A 238 -20.90 16.80 -0.39
C ALA A 238 -20.44 16.73 -1.86
N ASN A 239 -21.08 15.91 -2.71
CA ASN A 239 -20.78 15.70 -4.12
C ASN A 239 -19.35 15.24 -4.38
N ARG A 240 -18.80 14.36 -3.54
CA ARG A 240 -17.47 13.76 -3.73
C ARG A 240 -17.54 12.48 -4.54
N ASP A 241 -16.52 12.24 -5.38
CA ASP A 241 -16.40 10.99 -6.16
C ASP A 241 -15.90 9.86 -5.24
N VAL A 242 -16.84 9.19 -4.59
CA VAL A 242 -16.58 8.07 -3.70
C VAL A 242 -17.48 6.88 -4.03
N VAL A 243 -16.89 5.70 -4.08
CA VAL A 243 -17.59 4.42 -4.22
C VAL A 243 -17.14 3.48 -3.10
N LEU A 244 -18.12 2.88 -2.41
CA LEU A 244 -17.93 1.77 -1.48
C LEU A 244 -18.41 0.49 -2.17
N THR A 245 -17.52 -0.46 -2.36
CA THR A 245 -17.83 -1.81 -2.83
C THR A 245 -17.86 -2.74 -1.64
N GLU A 246 -19.00 -3.37 -1.41
CA GLU A 246 -19.25 -4.28 -0.29
C GLU A 246 -19.23 -5.73 -0.77
N TYR A 247 -18.62 -6.59 0.04
CA TYR A 247 -18.51 -8.02 -0.21
C TYR A 247 -19.20 -8.81 0.91
N PRO A 248 -20.41 -9.38 0.66
CA PRO A 248 -21.26 -9.96 1.70
C PRO A 248 -20.62 -11.11 2.50
N ASP A 249 -19.74 -11.89 1.87
CA ASP A 249 -19.15 -13.11 2.44
C ASP A 249 -17.68 -12.95 2.82
N SER A 250 -17.23 -11.73 3.09
CA SER A 250 -15.80 -11.46 3.29
C SER A 250 -15.51 -10.76 4.60
N GLN A 251 -14.57 -11.31 5.35
CA GLN A 251 -14.06 -10.76 6.60
C GLN A 251 -12.96 -9.74 6.37
N HIS A 252 -12.46 -9.15 7.45
CA HIS A 252 -11.27 -8.30 7.43
C HIS A 252 -10.07 -9.03 6.81
N GLY A 253 -9.34 -8.38 5.89
CA GLY A 253 -8.18 -9.00 5.24
C GLY A 253 -8.53 -9.98 4.12
N PHE A 254 -9.71 -9.87 3.51
CA PHE A 254 -10.19 -10.80 2.49
C PHE A 254 -9.25 -10.93 1.28
N ASP A 255 -8.45 -9.93 0.99
CA ASP A 255 -7.47 -9.93 -0.12
C ASP A 255 -6.30 -10.91 0.10
N ALA A 256 -6.12 -11.44 1.32
CA ALA A 256 -5.27 -12.60 1.54
C ALA A 256 -5.71 -13.83 0.71
N GLY A 257 -6.93 -13.82 0.19
CA GLY A 257 -7.42 -14.78 -0.80
C GLY A 257 -6.59 -14.81 -2.09
N LEU A 258 -5.89 -13.73 -2.47
CA LEU A 258 -4.94 -13.73 -3.59
C LEU A 258 -3.76 -14.70 -3.39
N LEU A 259 -3.52 -15.12 -2.15
CA LEU A 259 -2.55 -16.16 -1.76
C LEU A 259 -3.20 -17.55 -1.66
N GLY A 260 -4.46 -17.70 -2.06
CA GLY A 260 -5.24 -18.93 -1.91
C GLY A 260 -5.75 -19.19 -0.48
N LEU A 261 -5.61 -18.21 0.44
CA LEU A 261 -6.10 -18.34 1.81
C LEU A 261 -7.63 -18.17 1.82
N SER A 262 -8.34 -19.09 2.49
CA SER A 262 -9.80 -19.10 2.58
C SER A 262 -10.32 -19.31 4.01
N THR A 263 -9.41 -19.40 4.99
CA THR A 263 -9.77 -19.66 6.38
C THR A 263 -10.01 -18.35 7.12
N VAL A 264 -11.14 -18.26 7.82
CA VAL A 264 -11.40 -17.20 8.80
C VAL A 264 -10.86 -17.63 10.16
N THR A 265 -10.08 -16.75 10.78
CA THR A 265 -9.47 -17.01 12.10
C THR A 265 -9.65 -15.80 13.01
N VAL A 266 -9.50 -16.02 14.31
CA VAL A 266 -9.47 -14.93 15.28
C VAL A 266 -8.09 -14.29 15.30
N SER A 267 -8.03 -12.96 15.16
CA SER A 267 -6.82 -12.18 15.40
C SER A 267 -6.62 -12.00 16.92
N ALA A 268 -5.93 -12.96 17.54
CA ALA A 268 -5.81 -13.04 18.98
C ALA A 268 -5.21 -11.77 19.58
N ASN A 269 -5.85 -11.26 20.64
CA ASN A 269 -5.48 -10.05 21.39
C ASN A 269 -5.47 -8.74 20.55
N ALA A 270 -5.87 -8.78 19.29
CA ALA A 270 -5.96 -7.55 18.50
C ALA A 270 -7.09 -6.66 19.01
N GLN A 271 -6.79 -5.38 19.22
CA GLN A 271 -7.75 -4.36 19.64
C GLN A 271 -8.55 -3.85 18.44
N THR A 272 -9.85 -3.76 18.60
CA THR A 272 -10.75 -3.12 17.63
C THR A 272 -11.58 -2.03 18.27
N ALA A 273 -11.78 -0.92 17.55
CA ALA A 273 -12.64 0.18 17.95
C ALA A 273 -14.07 0.04 17.36
N ARG A 274 -14.54 -1.20 17.11
CA ARG A 274 -15.78 -1.49 16.37
C ARG A 274 -17.05 -0.89 16.96
N HIS A 275 -17.06 -0.61 18.26
CA HIS A 275 -18.17 0.03 18.96
C HIS A 275 -17.86 1.45 19.43
N CYS A 276 -16.72 2.00 19.00
CA CYS A 276 -16.35 3.36 19.36
C CYS A 276 -16.87 4.38 18.34
N HIS A 277 -17.42 5.46 18.82
CA HIS A 277 -17.70 6.66 18.04
C HIS A 277 -16.67 7.71 18.40
N ILE A 278 -15.71 7.95 17.50
CA ILE A 278 -14.60 8.85 17.77
C ILE A 278 -14.81 10.14 16.97
N LYS A 279 -14.62 11.28 17.61
CA LYS A 279 -14.68 12.57 16.94
C LYS A 279 -13.47 13.44 17.31
N GLU A 280 -13.06 14.28 16.39
CA GLU A 280 -12.10 15.33 16.71
C GLU A 280 -12.78 16.42 17.56
N GLY A 281 -12.20 16.69 18.69
CA GLY A 281 -12.59 17.76 19.59
C GLY A 281 -11.68 18.98 19.50
N GLU A 282 -11.87 19.92 20.39
CA GLU A 282 -11.09 21.15 20.46
C GLU A 282 -9.59 20.85 20.64
N GLY A 283 -8.74 21.66 20.00
CA GLY A 283 -7.28 21.54 20.09
C GLY A 283 -6.73 20.22 19.54
N GLY A 284 -7.47 19.54 18.66
CA GLY A 284 -7.02 18.31 18.01
C GLY A 284 -7.03 17.08 18.92
N VAL A 285 -7.80 17.10 20.01
CA VAL A 285 -7.98 15.94 20.89
C VAL A 285 -9.03 15.01 20.27
N LEU A 286 -8.71 13.74 20.10
CA LEU A 286 -9.71 12.73 19.73
C LEU A 286 -10.58 12.42 20.97
N MET A 287 -11.87 12.52 20.81
CA MET A 287 -12.87 12.33 21.88
C MET A 287 -13.69 11.09 21.58
N ASN A 288 -13.98 10.32 22.61
CA ASN A 288 -15.04 9.35 22.56
C ASN A 288 -16.39 10.11 22.58
N ALA A 289 -17.16 10.01 21.50
CA ALA A 289 -18.38 10.78 21.33
C ALA A 289 -19.49 10.37 22.31
N ASP A 290 -19.46 9.12 22.83
CA ASP A 290 -20.46 8.60 23.74
C ASP A 290 -20.21 9.07 25.18
N THR A 291 -18.95 9.06 25.62
CA THR A 291 -18.58 9.45 26.98
C THR A 291 -18.19 10.93 27.10
N GLN A 292 -17.96 11.63 26.00
CA GLN A 292 -17.44 13.00 25.94
C GLN A 292 -16.07 13.17 26.64
N ALA A 293 -15.33 12.08 26.84
CA ALA A 293 -13.97 12.06 27.37
C ALA A 293 -12.93 11.92 26.23
N PRO A 294 -11.65 12.26 26.43
CA PRO A 294 -10.61 11.92 25.50
C PRO A 294 -10.60 10.42 25.19
N PHE A 295 -10.57 10.07 23.90
CA PHE A 295 -10.56 8.67 23.46
C PHE A 295 -9.23 8.00 23.83
N ALA A 296 -9.35 6.77 24.33
CA ALA A 296 -8.21 5.90 24.63
C ALA A 296 -8.52 4.44 24.25
N TYR A 297 -7.48 3.66 23.92
CA TYR A 297 -7.63 2.22 23.65
C TYR A 297 -7.90 1.36 24.91
N GLN A 298 -8.21 2.00 26.04
CA GLN A 298 -8.72 1.42 27.28
C GLN A 298 -10.24 1.69 27.48
N ASP A 299 -10.87 2.44 26.58
CA ASP A 299 -12.30 2.72 26.65
C ASP A 299 -13.12 1.46 26.55
N ALA A 300 -14.29 1.45 27.20
CA ALA A 300 -15.19 0.30 27.22
C ALA A 300 -15.71 -0.13 25.83
N CYS A 301 -15.62 0.75 24.84
CA CYS A 301 -16.00 0.45 23.47
C CYS A 301 -14.91 -0.33 22.68
N ILE A 302 -13.71 -0.47 23.26
CA ILE A 302 -12.65 -1.30 22.67
C ILE A 302 -12.91 -2.75 22.97
N GLU A 303 -12.84 -3.57 21.95
CA GLU A 303 -12.93 -5.02 22.06
C GLU A 303 -11.66 -5.70 21.55
N LEU A 304 -11.57 -6.99 21.83
CA LEU A 304 -10.45 -7.84 21.42
C LEU A 304 -10.94 -8.96 20.50
N ASN A 305 -9.97 -9.60 19.86
CA ASN A 305 -10.17 -10.85 19.13
C ASN A 305 -11.15 -10.74 17.93
N PRO A 306 -11.03 -9.74 17.05
CA PRO A 306 -11.80 -9.70 15.82
C PRO A 306 -11.42 -10.84 14.88
N HIS A 307 -12.27 -11.11 13.89
CA HIS A 307 -12.01 -12.09 12.85
C HIS A 307 -11.25 -11.48 11.68
N VAL A 308 -10.37 -12.30 11.08
CA VAL A 308 -9.67 -11.99 9.85
C VAL A 308 -9.68 -13.22 8.95
N GLY A 309 -9.67 -13.05 7.64
CA GLY A 309 -9.60 -14.22 6.76
C GLY A 309 -9.66 -13.88 5.27
N GLY A 310 -8.95 -14.65 4.48
CA GLY A 310 -8.96 -14.54 3.03
C GLY A 310 -10.26 -15.08 2.42
N ASN A 311 -10.62 -14.53 1.26
CA ASN A 311 -11.67 -15.06 0.39
C ASN A 311 -11.19 -14.99 -1.06
N PRO A 312 -10.77 -16.11 -1.68
CA PRO A 312 -10.19 -16.11 -3.03
C PRO A 312 -11.09 -15.51 -4.11
N ALA A 313 -12.39 -15.78 -4.07
CA ALA A 313 -13.33 -15.26 -5.06
C ALA A 313 -13.45 -13.73 -4.94
N THR A 314 -13.69 -13.23 -3.73
CA THR A 314 -13.78 -11.79 -3.46
C THR A 314 -12.46 -11.08 -3.71
N ALA A 315 -11.34 -11.69 -3.33
CA ALA A 315 -10.02 -11.11 -3.56
C ALA A 315 -9.77 -10.88 -5.07
N GLU A 316 -10.18 -11.83 -5.90
CA GLU A 316 -10.06 -11.73 -7.34
C GLU A 316 -11.01 -10.69 -7.95
N GLU A 317 -12.26 -10.61 -7.46
CA GLU A 317 -13.22 -9.56 -7.84
C GLU A 317 -12.69 -8.17 -7.50
N ALA A 318 -12.17 -8.00 -6.28
CA ALA A 318 -11.58 -6.74 -5.83
C ALA A 318 -10.34 -6.39 -6.65
N ARG A 319 -9.47 -7.39 -6.95
CA ARG A 319 -8.30 -7.19 -7.80
C ARG A 319 -8.71 -6.70 -9.17
N LYS A 320 -9.72 -7.34 -9.79
CA LYS A 320 -10.25 -6.91 -11.08
C LYS A 320 -10.79 -5.48 -11.02
N ALA A 321 -11.57 -5.13 -10.00
CA ALA A 321 -12.13 -3.79 -9.86
C ALA A 321 -11.04 -2.71 -9.68
N VAL A 322 -9.95 -3.02 -8.97
CA VAL A 322 -8.79 -2.13 -8.84
C VAL A 322 -8.07 -1.97 -10.17
N VAL A 323 -7.87 -3.06 -10.90
CA VAL A 323 -7.26 -3.04 -12.25
C VAL A 323 -8.07 -2.18 -13.20
N ASP A 324 -9.37 -2.42 -13.28
CA ASP A 324 -10.29 -1.64 -14.16
C ASP A 324 -10.28 -0.14 -13.79
N PHE A 325 -10.29 0.16 -12.50
CA PHE A 325 -10.20 1.54 -12.02
C PHE A 325 -8.88 2.22 -12.43
N LEU A 326 -7.74 1.56 -12.24
CA LEU A 326 -6.43 2.12 -12.59
C LEU A 326 -6.23 2.24 -14.09
N GLN A 327 -6.74 1.30 -14.89
CA GLN A 327 -6.71 1.39 -16.35
C GLN A 327 -7.47 2.63 -16.84
N GLY A 328 -8.67 2.87 -16.30
CA GLY A 328 -9.45 4.04 -16.62
C GLY A 328 -8.81 5.34 -16.14
N LEU A 329 -8.32 5.38 -14.90
CA LEU A 329 -7.72 6.56 -14.29
C LEU A 329 -6.43 7.00 -14.98
N PHE A 330 -5.57 6.05 -15.33
CA PHE A 330 -4.26 6.31 -15.94
C PHE A 330 -4.31 6.27 -17.48
N LYS A 331 -5.46 5.92 -18.07
CA LYS A 331 -5.63 5.77 -19.53
C LYS A 331 -4.59 4.80 -20.10
N LEU A 332 -4.42 3.65 -19.44
CA LEU A 332 -3.53 2.60 -19.93
C LEU A 332 -4.19 1.91 -21.11
N GLY A 333 -3.47 1.83 -22.23
CA GLY A 333 -3.92 1.17 -23.45
C GLY A 333 -3.72 -0.34 -23.44
#